data_f291a29fcdb25c7fb42ad5c4bd66b139
#
_entry.id   f291a29fcdb25c7fb42ad5c4bd66b139
#
_cell.length_a   1.000
_cell.length_b   1.000
_cell.length_c   1.000
_cell.angle_alpha   90.00
_cell.angle_beta   90.00
_cell.angle_gamma   90.00
#
_symmetry.space_group_name_H-M   'P 1'
#
loop_
_entity.id
_entity.type
_entity.pdbx_description
1 polymer ?
#
loop_
_entity_poly.entity_id
_entity_poly.type
_entity_poly.pdbx_seq_one_letter_code
_entity_poly.pdbx_strand_id
1 'polypeptide(L)'
;MDKVQAIIEFDPDGIVLMANGNFLNIFGYTLAEIIGEHHRMFVDPKQWASSDYQRFWEKLAMGRPDSGRYRRIAKDGGDIYLQASYNPICDAQGQALKIVKYATDITEEQIHRSDAQGQLEAISKVQAIIEFDLCGNILDANELFLAAMGYRLDEIEGQHHRMFVQRAERSSPAYAEFWRKLGAGEHQTGQYLRIGKGGRSVWIEASYNPIFDVDGRPFKVVKYATDITRRITAAQTLRLAVQGLSENAVRASQANELAQQACRVAEQGGNTVENVITTMNTITASSRKISDIIGVMDRIAFQTNILALNAAVEAARAGTHGKGFAVVAAEVRSLAQSSASAAKEIKHLINTSVEQIGRGAELVQSAGSTMTDIVASSRRVTEIMSAVLQESLEQSAKLEGVTEDLGSANNGQQAATGLLALCDRAPAHAASGGGLS
;
A
#
# COMPACT_ATOMS: atom_id res chain seq x y z
N MET A 1 27.72 -61.19 19.11
CA MET A 1 27.63 -59.80 19.56
C MET A 1 28.81 -58.95 19.07
N ASP A 2 29.96 -59.50 18.88
CA ASP A 2 31.19 -58.75 18.49
C ASP A 2 31.22 -58.10 17.11
N LYS A 3 30.28 -58.46 16.22
CA LYS A 3 30.29 -57.96 14.82
C LYS A 3 29.55 -56.65 14.59
N VAL A 4 28.77 -56.18 15.56
CA VAL A 4 27.87 -55.00 15.36
C VAL A 4 28.09 -53.89 16.40
N GLN A 5 28.52 -54.23 17.62
CA GLN A 5 28.70 -53.28 18.69
C GLN A 5 30.15 -52.88 18.91
N ALA A 6 30.42 -51.64 19.24
CA ALA A 6 31.71 -51.21 19.76
C ALA A 6 31.85 -51.69 21.21
N ILE A 7 32.92 -52.42 21.48
CA ILE A 7 33.21 -53.00 22.80
C ILE A 7 34.58 -52.54 23.25
N ILE A 8 34.67 -52.09 24.52
CA ILE A 8 35.92 -51.78 25.17
C ILE A 8 35.86 -52.21 26.63
N GLU A 9 36.93 -52.76 27.14
CA GLU A 9 37.06 -53.22 28.53
C GLU A 9 38.06 -52.34 29.29
N PHE A 10 37.75 -52.08 30.53
CA PHE A 10 38.57 -51.31 31.45
C PHE A 10 38.81 -52.12 32.75
N ASP A 11 39.88 -51.80 33.44
CA ASP A 11 40.00 -52.13 34.82
C ASP A 11 39.12 -51.23 35.72
N PRO A 12 39.00 -51.47 37.05
CA PRO A 12 38.22 -50.66 37.95
C PRO A 12 38.69 -49.18 38.05
N ASP A 13 39.95 -48.89 37.73
CA ASP A 13 40.52 -47.56 37.72
C ASP A 13 40.34 -46.84 36.37
N GLY A 14 39.69 -47.48 35.39
CA GLY A 14 39.40 -46.94 34.07
C GLY A 14 40.53 -47.05 33.05
N ILE A 15 41.50 -47.93 33.27
CA ILE A 15 42.58 -48.22 32.32
C ILE A 15 42.07 -49.23 31.27
N VAL A 16 42.35 -48.97 30.02
CA VAL A 16 41.91 -49.83 28.89
C VAL A 16 42.65 -51.17 28.91
N LEU A 17 41.87 -52.21 28.96
CA LEU A 17 42.37 -53.65 28.89
C LEU A 17 42.24 -54.20 27.47
N MET A 18 41.14 -53.86 26.77
CA MET A 18 40.87 -54.45 25.44
C MET A 18 39.84 -53.55 24.71
N ALA A 19 39.89 -53.48 23.38
CA ALA A 19 38.86 -52.96 22.55
C ALA A 19 38.74 -53.80 21.26
N ASN A 20 37.49 -53.92 20.75
CA ASN A 20 37.25 -54.59 19.48
C ASN A 20 37.45 -53.64 18.29
N GLY A 21 37.50 -54.19 17.07
CA GLY A 21 37.71 -53.44 15.84
C GLY A 21 36.66 -52.35 15.60
N ASN A 22 35.39 -52.57 15.98
CA ASN A 22 34.34 -51.57 15.83
C ASN A 22 34.62 -50.34 16.70
N PHE A 23 35.04 -50.52 17.95
CA PHE A 23 35.42 -49.38 18.81
C PHE A 23 36.61 -48.62 18.22
N LEU A 24 37.63 -49.35 17.78
CA LEU A 24 38.84 -48.76 17.20
C LEU A 24 38.52 -47.97 15.93
N ASN A 25 37.68 -48.47 15.06
CA ASN A 25 37.25 -47.79 13.84
C ASN A 25 36.47 -46.52 14.13
N ILE A 26 35.53 -46.54 15.08
CA ILE A 26 34.72 -45.37 15.44
C ILE A 26 35.60 -44.23 16.02
N PHE A 27 36.57 -44.60 16.85
CA PHE A 27 37.43 -43.62 17.52
C PHE A 27 38.69 -43.23 16.74
N GLY A 28 39.04 -43.96 15.67
CA GLY A 28 40.21 -43.72 14.85
C GLY A 28 41.54 -44.09 15.50
N TYR A 29 41.52 -44.93 16.54
CA TYR A 29 42.71 -45.41 17.23
C TYR A 29 43.07 -46.84 16.82
N THR A 30 44.34 -47.21 16.99
CA THR A 30 44.81 -48.59 17.01
C THR A 30 44.77 -49.14 18.44
N LEU A 31 44.68 -50.47 18.58
CA LEU A 31 44.65 -51.07 19.91
C LEU A 31 45.92 -50.76 20.70
N ALA A 32 47.08 -50.73 20.06
CA ALA A 32 48.36 -50.44 20.70
C ALA A 32 48.44 -49.00 21.26
N GLU A 33 47.68 -48.06 20.72
CA GLU A 33 47.65 -46.67 21.18
C GLU A 33 46.78 -46.46 22.41
N ILE A 34 45.84 -47.34 22.69
CA ILE A 34 44.86 -47.16 23.77
C ILE A 34 45.03 -48.15 24.93
N ILE A 35 45.66 -49.34 24.72
CA ILE A 35 45.93 -50.30 25.80
C ILE A 35 46.82 -49.63 26.87
N GLY A 36 46.38 -49.74 28.12
CA GLY A 36 47.09 -49.16 29.25
C GLY A 36 46.81 -47.67 29.47
N GLU A 37 46.11 -47.01 28.52
CA GLU A 37 45.69 -45.62 28.67
C GLU A 37 44.37 -45.52 29.45
N HIS A 38 44.18 -44.40 30.11
CA HIS A 38 42.97 -44.19 30.90
C HIS A 38 41.82 -43.69 30.02
N HIS A 39 40.57 -44.15 30.28
CA HIS A 39 39.31 -43.76 29.61
C HIS A 39 39.17 -42.22 29.38
N ARG A 40 39.77 -41.38 30.24
CA ARG A 40 39.75 -39.92 30.10
C ARG A 40 40.26 -39.42 28.74
N MET A 41 41.06 -40.22 28.01
CA MET A 41 41.53 -39.85 26.67
C MET A 41 40.40 -39.67 25.65
N PHE A 42 39.27 -40.31 25.88
CA PHE A 42 38.06 -40.19 25.03
C PHE A 42 37.06 -39.13 25.53
N VAL A 43 37.41 -38.32 26.55
CA VAL A 43 36.51 -37.43 27.27
C VAL A 43 37.03 -35.99 27.23
N ASP A 44 36.14 -35.04 27.08
CA ASP A 44 36.49 -33.61 27.11
C ASP A 44 37.22 -33.25 28.44
N PRO A 45 38.35 -32.53 28.35
CA PRO A 45 39.13 -32.10 29.54
C PRO A 45 38.30 -31.48 30.65
N LYS A 46 37.27 -30.68 30.29
CA LYS A 46 36.35 -30.05 31.27
C LYS A 46 35.48 -31.08 31.98
N GLN A 47 35.09 -32.15 31.29
CA GLN A 47 34.24 -33.20 31.83
C GLN A 47 35.02 -34.17 32.74
N TRP A 48 36.22 -34.67 32.33
CA TRP A 48 36.96 -35.60 33.14
C TRP A 48 37.57 -34.99 34.40
N ALA A 49 37.72 -33.67 34.46
CA ALA A 49 38.13 -32.94 35.67
C ALA A 49 36.97 -32.70 36.67
N SER A 50 35.75 -33.06 36.32
CA SER A 50 34.57 -32.86 37.18
C SER A 50 34.42 -33.91 38.26
N SER A 51 33.81 -33.56 39.39
CA SER A 51 33.42 -34.50 40.46
C SER A 51 32.46 -35.59 39.98
N ASP A 52 31.67 -35.32 38.93
CA ASP A 52 30.72 -36.29 38.35
C ASP A 52 31.46 -37.42 37.64
N TYR A 53 32.56 -37.14 36.99
CA TYR A 53 33.37 -38.12 36.33
C TYR A 53 34.08 -39.04 37.35
N GLN A 54 34.53 -38.47 38.48
CA GLN A 54 35.09 -39.30 39.57
C GLN A 54 34.02 -40.21 40.18
N ARG A 55 32.86 -39.69 40.49
CA ARG A 55 31.72 -40.51 41.03
C ARG A 55 31.24 -41.56 40.04
N PHE A 56 31.33 -41.30 38.74
CA PHE A 56 31.04 -42.30 37.71
C PHE A 56 31.93 -43.53 37.82
N TRP A 57 33.24 -43.35 37.94
CA TRP A 57 34.17 -44.46 38.10
C TRP A 57 34.06 -45.16 39.45
N GLU A 58 33.89 -44.43 40.55
CA GLU A 58 33.61 -44.98 41.88
C GLU A 58 32.35 -45.88 41.87
N LYS A 59 31.29 -45.40 41.20
CA LYS A 59 30.07 -46.20 41.04
C LYS A 59 30.30 -47.52 40.31
N LEU A 60 31.06 -47.48 39.22
CA LEU A 60 31.40 -48.67 38.43
C LEU A 60 32.29 -49.63 39.20
N ALA A 61 33.31 -49.15 39.95
CA ALA A 61 34.18 -49.93 40.79
C ALA A 61 33.40 -50.68 41.90
N MET A 62 32.31 -50.06 42.41
CA MET A 62 31.38 -50.69 43.38
C MET A 62 30.41 -51.68 42.73
N GLY A 63 30.63 -52.11 41.48
CA GLY A 63 29.78 -53.06 40.77
C GLY A 63 28.43 -52.50 40.28
N ARG A 64 28.25 -51.19 40.28
CA ARG A 64 26.99 -50.55 39.83
C ARG A 64 27.10 -50.15 38.36
N PRO A 65 26.26 -50.68 37.47
CA PRO A 65 26.29 -50.33 36.05
C PRO A 65 25.82 -48.90 35.78
N ASP A 66 26.21 -48.34 34.62
CA ASP A 66 25.76 -47.06 34.13
C ASP A 66 25.40 -47.15 32.64
N SER A 67 24.34 -46.44 32.24
CA SER A 67 23.93 -46.42 30.83
C SER A 67 23.35 -45.08 30.45
N GLY A 68 23.59 -44.65 29.21
CA GLY A 68 23.10 -43.36 28.71
C GLY A 68 23.69 -42.99 27.39
N ARG A 69 23.47 -41.72 27.04
CA ARG A 69 24.09 -41.10 25.87
C ARG A 69 25.32 -40.32 26.33
N TYR A 70 26.41 -40.53 25.64
CA TYR A 70 27.71 -39.97 26.01
C TYR A 70 28.35 -39.29 24.80
N ARG A 71 28.80 -38.03 24.98
CA ARG A 71 29.69 -37.39 24.03
C ARG A 71 31.12 -37.80 24.34
N ARG A 72 31.86 -38.23 23.33
CA ARG A 72 33.26 -38.64 23.42
C ARG A 72 34.06 -37.94 22.33
N ILE A 73 35.38 -37.96 22.45
CA ILE A 73 36.31 -37.32 21.52
C ILE A 73 37.11 -38.42 20.82
N ALA A 74 37.12 -38.37 19.47
CA ALA A 74 37.93 -39.26 18.63
C ALA A 74 39.39 -38.78 18.57
N LYS A 75 40.26 -39.60 17.96
CA LYS A 75 41.68 -39.30 17.76
C LYS A 75 41.95 -38.00 16.99
N ASP A 76 41.10 -37.68 16.00
CA ASP A 76 41.18 -36.47 15.18
C ASP A 76 40.60 -35.24 15.90
N GLY A 77 40.08 -35.41 17.12
CA GLY A 77 39.43 -34.34 17.89
C GLY A 77 37.94 -34.17 17.60
N GLY A 78 37.36 -34.99 16.71
CA GLY A 78 35.94 -34.97 16.38
C GLY A 78 35.04 -35.49 17.51
N ASP A 79 33.83 -34.97 17.59
CA ASP A 79 32.83 -35.41 18.55
C ASP A 79 32.19 -36.72 18.09
N ILE A 80 32.12 -37.68 18.97
CA ILE A 80 31.37 -38.95 18.80
C ILE A 80 30.27 -39.02 19.84
N TYR A 81 29.07 -39.27 19.42
CA TYR A 81 27.93 -39.50 20.29
C TYR A 81 27.60 -41.00 20.35
N LEU A 82 27.63 -41.53 21.56
CA LEU A 82 27.41 -42.96 21.81
C LEU A 82 26.17 -43.18 22.65
N GLN A 83 25.34 -44.13 22.28
CA GLN A 83 24.45 -44.79 23.21
C GLN A 83 25.25 -45.94 23.81
N ALA A 84 25.56 -45.91 25.12
CA ALA A 84 26.43 -46.87 25.71
C ALA A 84 25.97 -47.35 27.08
N SER A 85 26.40 -48.55 27.44
CA SER A 85 26.29 -49.14 28.79
C SER A 85 27.65 -49.59 29.30
N TYR A 86 27.96 -49.27 30.54
CA TYR A 86 29.14 -49.71 31.27
C TYR A 86 28.71 -50.76 32.29
N ASN A 87 29.22 -51.98 32.14
CA ASN A 87 28.77 -53.13 32.90
C ASN A 87 29.96 -53.73 33.70
N PRO A 88 30.00 -53.49 35.00
CA PRO A 88 31.02 -54.12 35.85
C PRO A 88 30.85 -55.63 35.89
N ILE A 89 31.96 -56.38 35.74
CA ILE A 89 32.07 -57.79 36.01
C ILE A 89 32.71 -57.92 37.38
N CYS A 90 31.94 -58.45 38.35
CA CYS A 90 32.31 -58.42 39.76
C CYS A 90 32.82 -59.77 40.27
N ASP A 91 33.57 -59.71 41.32
CA ASP A 91 33.98 -60.91 42.14
C ASP A 91 32.81 -61.33 43.07
N ALA A 92 33.07 -62.38 43.88
CA ALA A 92 32.13 -62.91 44.86
C ALA A 92 31.76 -61.92 45.97
N GLN A 93 32.53 -60.85 46.18
CA GLN A 93 32.35 -59.81 47.18
C GLN A 93 31.61 -58.57 46.55
N GLY A 94 31.31 -58.62 45.24
CA GLY A 94 30.59 -57.53 44.54
C GLY A 94 31.48 -56.39 44.08
N GLN A 95 32.81 -56.54 44.17
CA GLN A 95 33.75 -55.53 43.67
C GLN A 95 34.03 -55.81 42.18
N ALA A 96 34.11 -54.76 41.37
CA ALA A 96 34.40 -54.89 39.96
C ALA A 96 35.80 -55.42 39.69
N LEU A 97 35.93 -56.51 38.92
CA LEU A 97 37.18 -57.00 38.38
C LEU A 97 37.54 -56.28 37.06
N LYS A 98 36.57 -56.04 36.28
CA LYS A 98 36.65 -55.19 35.03
C LYS A 98 35.32 -54.61 34.68
N ILE A 99 35.34 -53.58 33.87
CA ILE A 99 34.15 -52.88 33.32
C ILE A 99 34.11 -53.15 31.81
N VAL A 100 33.01 -53.72 31.32
CA VAL A 100 32.78 -53.91 29.87
C VAL A 100 31.81 -52.87 29.39
N LYS A 101 32.25 -52.02 28.45
CA LYS A 101 31.41 -51.02 27.80
C LYS A 101 30.94 -51.56 26.44
N TYR A 102 29.62 -51.55 26.25
CA TYR A 102 28.99 -51.74 24.95
C TYR A 102 28.49 -50.39 24.45
N ALA A 103 28.79 -50.05 23.20
CA ALA A 103 28.41 -48.76 22.63
C ALA A 103 27.92 -48.92 21.18
N THR A 104 26.93 -48.13 20.85
CA THR A 104 26.45 -47.90 19.48
C THR A 104 26.75 -46.46 19.12
N ASP A 105 27.34 -46.23 17.97
CA ASP A 105 27.54 -44.88 17.46
C ASP A 105 26.19 -44.30 16.97
N ILE A 106 25.82 -43.16 17.50
CA ILE A 106 24.60 -42.40 17.17
C ILE A 106 24.95 -40.99 16.68
N THR A 107 26.20 -40.80 16.24
CA THR A 107 26.72 -39.48 15.85
C THR A 107 25.92 -38.89 14.69
N GLU A 108 25.71 -39.66 13.62
CA GLU A 108 24.94 -39.24 12.44
C GLU A 108 23.49 -38.92 12.81
N GLU A 109 22.82 -39.78 13.59
CA GLU A 109 21.45 -39.54 14.08
C GLU A 109 21.37 -38.25 14.90
N GLN A 110 22.35 -38.04 15.79
CA GLN A 110 22.37 -36.83 16.65
C GLN A 110 22.61 -35.56 15.84
N ILE A 111 23.50 -35.59 14.84
CA ILE A 111 23.75 -34.46 13.93
C ILE A 111 22.49 -34.13 13.13
N HIS A 112 21.87 -35.11 12.48
CA HIS A 112 20.64 -34.93 11.72
C HIS A 112 19.51 -34.37 12.59
N ARG A 113 19.36 -34.90 13.81
CA ARG A 113 18.35 -34.42 14.75
C ARG A 113 18.59 -32.97 15.16
N SER A 114 19.86 -32.61 15.44
CA SER A 114 20.24 -31.26 15.82
C SER A 114 20.02 -30.25 14.64
N ASP A 115 20.39 -30.68 13.43
CA ASP A 115 20.19 -29.88 12.22
C ASP A 115 18.68 -29.62 11.94
N ALA A 116 17.86 -30.67 11.97
CA ALA A 116 16.41 -30.54 11.80
C ALA A 116 15.79 -29.62 12.86
N GLN A 117 16.20 -29.75 14.12
CA GLN A 117 15.75 -28.90 15.20
C GLN A 117 16.16 -27.43 14.96
N GLY A 118 17.41 -27.19 14.54
CA GLY A 118 17.90 -25.86 14.22
C GLY A 118 17.16 -25.22 13.06
N GLN A 119 16.81 -25.98 12.02
CA GLN A 119 16.01 -25.51 10.90
C GLN A 119 14.59 -25.10 11.35
N LEU A 120 13.92 -25.91 12.17
CA LEU A 120 12.60 -25.59 12.73
C LEU A 120 12.63 -24.31 13.58
N GLU A 121 13.67 -24.15 14.43
CA GLU A 121 13.84 -22.94 15.22
C GLU A 121 14.09 -21.70 14.36
N ALA A 122 14.87 -21.82 13.27
CA ALA A 122 15.11 -20.74 12.34
C ALA A 122 13.82 -20.30 11.65
N ILE A 123 13.01 -21.25 11.17
CA ILE A 123 11.69 -20.96 10.55
C ILE A 123 10.76 -20.30 11.57
N SER A 124 10.73 -20.80 12.81
CA SER A 124 9.86 -20.26 13.87
C SER A 124 10.18 -18.80 14.26
N LYS A 125 11.40 -18.33 13.99
CA LYS A 125 11.80 -16.93 14.23
C LYS A 125 11.31 -15.95 13.15
N VAL A 126 10.94 -16.41 11.97
CA VAL A 126 10.60 -15.57 10.83
C VAL A 126 9.18 -15.78 10.31
N GLN A 127 8.52 -16.88 10.63
CA GLN A 127 7.16 -17.18 10.21
C GLN A 127 6.21 -17.34 11.40
N ALA A 128 4.98 -16.86 11.25
CA ALA A 128 3.90 -17.14 12.17
C ALA A 128 3.47 -18.60 11.99
N ILE A 129 3.56 -19.39 13.06
CA ILE A 129 3.27 -20.84 13.07
C ILE A 129 2.14 -21.12 14.04
N ILE A 130 1.21 -21.98 13.62
CA ILE A 130 0.17 -22.52 14.48
C ILE A 130 -0.11 -23.98 14.09
N GLU A 131 -0.32 -24.82 15.07
CA GLU A 131 -0.57 -26.24 14.91
C GLU A 131 -2.01 -26.61 15.28
N PHE A 132 -2.56 -27.56 14.57
CA PHE A 132 -3.91 -28.07 14.76
C PHE A 132 -3.94 -29.58 14.78
N ASP A 133 -4.91 -30.16 15.47
CA ASP A 133 -5.32 -31.52 15.20
C ASP A 133 -6.05 -31.62 13.84
N LEU A 134 -6.37 -32.83 13.40
CA LEU A 134 -7.09 -33.05 12.12
C LEU A 134 -8.53 -32.55 12.13
N CYS A 135 -9.09 -32.27 13.31
CA CYS A 135 -10.39 -31.68 13.47
C CYS A 135 -10.37 -30.14 13.44
N GLY A 136 -9.18 -29.52 13.43
CA GLY A 136 -8.99 -28.09 13.43
C GLY A 136 -8.93 -27.44 14.82
N ASN A 137 -8.76 -28.22 15.89
CA ASN A 137 -8.51 -27.66 17.21
C ASN A 137 -7.04 -27.27 17.33
N ILE A 138 -6.79 -26.13 17.98
CA ILE A 138 -5.44 -25.54 18.11
C ILE A 138 -4.67 -26.33 19.17
N LEU A 139 -3.47 -26.78 18.80
CA LEU A 139 -2.55 -27.51 19.67
C LEU A 139 -1.46 -26.59 20.24
N ASP A 140 -0.91 -25.70 19.40
CA ASP A 140 0.17 -24.78 19.77
C ASP A 140 0.25 -23.62 18.78
N ALA A 141 0.88 -22.51 19.19
CA ALA A 141 1.18 -21.37 18.31
C ALA A 141 2.42 -20.60 18.79
N ASN A 142 3.27 -20.16 17.86
CA ASN A 142 4.43 -19.37 18.19
C ASN A 142 4.08 -17.89 18.45
N GLU A 143 5.04 -17.15 19.03
CA GLU A 143 4.85 -15.73 19.40
C GLU A 143 4.48 -14.84 18.19
N LEU A 144 5.02 -15.13 16.99
CA LEU A 144 4.71 -14.37 15.79
C LEU A 144 3.26 -14.52 15.37
N PHE A 145 2.70 -15.74 15.46
CA PHE A 145 1.27 -15.96 15.19
C PHE A 145 0.39 -15.25 16.24
N LEU A 146 0.73 -15.41 17.50
CA LEU A 146 0.01 -14.78 18.61
C LEU A 146 0.00 -13.26 18.48
N ALA A 147 1.15 -12.66 18.18
CA ALA A 147 1.27 -11.21 17.93
C ALA A 147 0.46 -10.76 16.70
N ALA A 148 0.54 -11.50 15.59
CA ALA A 148 -0.19 -11.18 14.36
C ALA A 148 -1.70 -11.21 14.58
N MET A 149 -2.22 -12.18 15.36
CA MET A 149 -3.65 -12.32 15.63
C MET A 149 -4.12 -11.55 16.89
N GLY A 150 -3.19 -11.11 17.75
CA GLY A 150 -3.47 -10.34 18.97
C GLY A 150 -3.99 -11.18 20.13
N TYR A 151 -3.71 -12.48 20.16
CA TYR A 151 -4.10 -13.41 21.22
C TYR A 151 -2.88 -13.86 22.04
N ARG A 152 -3.15 -14.39 23.22
CA ARG A 152 -2.21 -15.20 24.01
C ARG A 152 -2.51 -16.67 23.75
N LEU A 153 -1.53 -17.53 23.96
CA LEU A 153 -1.69 -18.96 23.75
C LEU A 153 -2.82 -19.57 24.58
N ASP A 154 -2.89 -19.21 25.87
CA ASP A 154 -3.93 -19.68 26.80
C ASP A 154 -5.37 -19.27 26.43
N GLU A 155 -5.53 -18.28 25.55
CA GLU A 155 -6.84 -17.87 25.04
C GLU A 155 -7.31 -18.68 23.81
N ILE A 156 -6.39 -19.34 23.11
CA ILE A 156 -6.69 -20.02 21.86
C ILE A 156 -6.42 -21.54 21.88
N GLU A 157 -5.56 -22.03 22.76
CA GLU A 157 -5.25 -23.46 22.90
C GLU A 157 -6.54 -24.26 23.14
N GLY A 158 -6.72 -25.36 22.44
CA GLY A 158 -7.93 -26.17 22.46
C GLY A 158 -9.14 -25.57 21.75
N GLN A 159 -9.10 -24.28 21.35
CA GLN A 159 -10.16 -23.68 20.55
C GLN A 159 -10.05 -24.14 19.09
N HIS A 160 -11.17 -24.09 18.37
CA HIS A 160 -11.18 -24.48 16.97
C HIS A 160 -10.78 -23.32 16.05
N HIS A 161 -10.02 -23.60 14.97
CA HIS A 161 -9.59 -22.67 13.92
C HIS A 161 -10.68 -21.71 13.45
N ARG A 162 -11.96 -22.14 13.48
CA ARG A 162 -13.12 -21.30 13.09
C ARG A 162 -13.17 -19.96 13.83
N MET A 163 -12.54 -19.83 15.00
CA MET A 163 -12.52 -18.57 15.73
C MET A 163 -11.87 -17.42 14.93
N PHE A 164 -10.91 -17.75 14.06
CA PHE A 164 -10.21 -16.80 13.18
C PHE A 164 -10.92 -16.55 11.85
N VAL A 165 -12.06 -17.21 11.60
CA VAL A 165 -12.76 -17.18 10.30
C VAL A 165 -14.00 -16.30 10.40
N GLN A 166 -14.36 -15.59 9.33
CA GLN A 166 -15.58 -14.81 9.27
C GLN A 166 -16.82 -15.69 9.48
N ARG A 167 -17.84 -15.13 10.12
CA ARG A 167 -19.06 -15.88 10.48
C ARG A 167 -19.73 -16.54 9.28
N ALA A 168 -19.77 -15.86 8.14
CA ALA A 168 -20.37 -16.39 6.92
C ALA A 168 -19.59 -17.58 6.34
N GLU A 169 -18.26 -17.60 6.49
CA GLU A 169 -17.40 -18.66 5.97
C GLU A 169 -17.42 -19.93 6.85
N ARG A 170 -17.61 -19.77 8.18
CA ARG A 170 -17.51 -20.86 9.19
C ARG A 170 -18.43 -22.05 8.90
N SER A 171 -19.58 -21.80 8.32
CA SER A 171 -20.60 -22.81 8.00
C SER A 171 -20.69 -23.13 6.51
N SER A 172 -19.74 -22.64 5.71
CA SER A 172 -19.74 -22.90 4.26
C SER A 172 -19.32 -24.33 3.95
N PRO A 173 -19.85 -24.96 2.89
CA PRO A 173 -19.35 -26.25 2.41
C PRO A 173 -17.85 -26.21 2.06
N ALA A 174 -17.36 -25.07 1.57
CA ALA A 174 -15.95 -24.88 1.23
C ALA A 174 -15.04 -24.99 2.47
N TYR A 175 -15.47 -24.48 3.63
CA TYR A 175 -14.73 -24.60 4.89
C TYR A 175 -14.69 -26.04 5.41
N ALA A 176 -15.78 -26.79 5.28
CA ALA A 176 -15.81 -28.22 5.62
C ALA A 176 -14.90 -29.03 4.69
N GLU A 177 -14.95 -28.75 3.39
CA GLU A 177 -14.09 -29.38 2.39
C GLU A 177 -12.60 -29.09 2.61
N PHE A 178 -12.27 -27.86 3.02
CA PHE A 178 -10.91 -27.46 3.38
C PHE A 178 -10.32 -28.38 4.47
N TRP A 179 -11.03 -28.61 5.57
CA TRP A 179 -10.56 -29.50 6.63
C TRP A 179 -10.58 -30.98 6.24
N ARG A 180 -11.54 -31.39 5.41
CA ARG A 180 -11.57 -32.76 4.86
C ARG A 180 -10.32 -33.06 4.02
N LYS A 181 -9.90 -32.11 3.17
CA LYS A 181 -8.67 -32.23 2.37
C LYS A 181 -7.41 -32.33 3.23
N LEU A 182 -7.29 -31.47 4.24
CA LEU A 182 -6.17 -31.53 5.18
C LEU A 182 -6.12 -32.87 5.92
N GLY A 183 -7.26 -33.39 6.37
CA GLY A 183 -7.37 -34.71 6.99
C GLY A 183 -7.05 -35.86 6.04
N ALA A 184 -7.19 -35.68 4.73
CA ALA A 184 -6.78 -36.63 3.70
C ALA A 184 -5.29 -36.49 3.32
N GLY A 185 -4.53 -35.58 3.94
CA GLY A 185 -3.12 -35.35 3.66
C GLY A 185 -2.83 -34.34 2.53
N GLU A 186 -3.86 -33.65 2.02
CA GLU A 186 -3.69 -32.62 0.99
C GLU A 186 -3.35 -31.27 1.62
N HIS A 187 -2.20 -30.66 1.26
CA HIS A 187 -1.86 -29.32 1.71
C HIS A 187 -2.76 -28.27 1.06
N GLN A 188 -2.96 -27.13 1.75
CA GLN A 188 -3.75 -26.01 1.25
C GLN A 188 -2.95 -24.72 1.37
N THR A 189 -2.85 -23.95 0.29
CA THR A 189 -2.14 -22.65 0.26
C THR A 189 -3.05 -21.56 -0.26
N GLY A 190 -2.85 -20.32 0.19
CA GLY A 190 -3.61 -19.18 -0.31
C GLY A 190 -3.50 -17.94 0.56
N GLN A 191 -4.20 -16.91 0.11
CA GLN A 191 -4.38 -15.68 0.88
C GLN A 191 -5.74 -15.71 1.55
N TYR A 192 -5.76 -15.43 2.84
CA TYR A 192 -6.97 -15.55 3.66
C TYR A 192 -7.18 -14.30 4.49
N LEU A 193 -8.43 -13.82 4.52
CA LEU A 193 -8.83 -12.85 5.53
C LEU A 193 -9.18 -13.59 6.82
N ARG A 194 -8.51 -13.21 7.91
CA ARG A 194 -8.75 -13.78 9.24
C ARG A 194 -9.17 -12.69 10.22
N ILE A 195 -9.84 -13.11 11.26
CA ILE A 195 -10.34 -12.23 12.31
C ILE A 195 -9.48 -12.43 13.56
N GLY A 196 -8.71 -11.42 13.90
CA GLY A 196 -7.93 -11.35 15.13
C GLY A 196 -8.78 -10.93 16.33
N LYS A 197 -8.14 -10.81 17.49
CA LYS A 197 -8.76 -10.37 18.74
C LYS A 197 -9.40 -9.00 18.56
N GLY A 198 -10.60 -8.83 19.13
CA GLY A 198 -11.37 -7.58 19.02
C GLY A 198 -12.02 -7.37 17.63
N GLY A 199 -12.07 -8.40 16.77
CA GLY A 199 -12.69 -8.30 15.44
C GLY A 199 -11.80 -7.69 14.37
N ARG A 200 -10.50 -7.51 14.64
CA ARG A 200 -9.52 -6.93 13.70
C ARG A 200 -9.34 -7.82 12.48
N SER A 201 -9.45 -7.25 11.29
CA SER A 201 -9.14 -7.93 10.04
C SER A 201 -7.63 -8.10 9.87
N VAL A 202 -7.19 -9.32 9.63
CA VAL A 202 -5.79 -9.69 9.38
C VAL A 202 -5.72 -10.48 8.08
N TRP A 203 -5.07 -9.94 7.08
CA TRP A 203 -4.78 -10.65 5.85
C TRP A 203 -3.51 -11.46 6.02
N ILE A 204 -3.61 -12.75 5.76
CA ILE A 204 -2.48 -13.66 5.83
C ILE A 204 -2.29 -14.39 4.50
N GLU A 205 -1.05 -14.57 4.12
CA GLU A 205 -0.65 -15.57 3.14
C GLU A 205 -0.18 -16.80 3.91
N ALA A 206 -0.81 -17.94 3.67
CA ALA A 206 -0.59 -19.11 4.50
C ALA A 206 -0.60 -20.42 3.73
N SER A 207 0.21 -21.38 4.23
CA SER A 207 0.17 -22.78 3.85
C SER A 207 -0.22 -23.63 5.06
N TYR A 208 -1.13 -24.55 4.87
CA TYR A 208 -1.55 -25.57 5.85
C TYR A 208 -1.01 -26.91 5.39
N ASN A 209 -0.16 -27.54 6.19
CA ASN A 209 0.60 -28.71 5.82
C ASN A 209 0.30 -29.86 6.79
N PRO A 210 -0.33 -30.94 6.34
CA PRO A 210 -0.48 -32.14 7.13
C PRO A 210 0.88 -32.74 7.46
N ILE A 211 1.08 -33.14 8.72
CA ILE A 211 2.26 -33.86 9.19
C ILE A 211 1.88 -35.31 9.38
N PHE A 212 2.74 -36.21 8.93
CA PHE A 212 2.48 -37.64 8.88
C PHE A 212 3.26 -38.37 9.98
N ASP A 213 2.66 -39.43 10.49
CA ASP A 213 3.31 -40.39 11.40
C ASP A 213 4.23 -41.38 10.64
N VAL A 214 4.83 -42.29 11.35
CA VAL A 214 5.74 -43.32 10.78
C VAL A 214 5.02 -44.30 9.84
N ASP A 215 3.70 -44.40 9.95
CA ASP A 215 2.87 -45.27 9.09
C ASP A 215 2.35 -44.49 7.86
N GLY A 216 2.73 -43.22 7.70
CA GLY A 216 2.30 -42.35 6.59
C GLY A 216 0.88 -41.82 6.75
N ARG A 217 0.32 -41.80 7.97
CA ARG A 217 -1.01 -41.23 8.25
C ARG A 217 -0.89 -39.81 8.77
N PRO A 218 -1.68 -38.87 8.28
CA PRO A 218 -1.67 -37.53 8.84
C PRO A 218 -2.15 -37.57 10.31
N PHE A 219 -1.48 -36.82 11.20
CA PHE A 219 -1.86 -36.76 12.63
C PHE A 219 -2.02 -35.35 13.17
N LYS A 220 -1.42 -34.36 12.52
CA LYS A 220 -1.61 -32.94 12.82
C LYS A 220 -1.46 -32.09 11.56
N VAL A 221 -1.87 -30.83 11.62
CA VAL A 221 -1.67 -29.82 10.56
C VAL A 221 -0.82 -28.69 11.12
N VAL A 222 0.27 -28.35 10.45
CA VAL A 222 1.10 -27.19 10.77
C VAL A 222 0.82 -26.12 9.72
N LYS A 223 0.45 -24.95 10.18
CA LYS A 223 0.23 -23.78 9.35
C LYS A 223 1.39 -22.81 9.50
N TYR A 224 1.97 -22.45 8.37
CA TYR A 224 2.91 -21.34 8.25
C TYR A 224 2.17 -20.15 7.64
N ALA A 225 2.37 -18.96 8.20
CA ALA A 225 1.67 -17.77 7.74
C ALA A 225 2.55 -16.53 7.79
N THR A 226 2.31 -15.62 6.84
CA THR A 226 2.88 -14.27 6.80
C THR A 226 1.74 -13.25 6.86
N ASP A 227 1.83 -12.28 7.76
CA ASP A 227 0.89 -11.16 7.80
C ASP A 227 1.15 -10.22 6.60
N ILE A 228 0.19 -10.16 5.70
CA ILE A 228 0.21 -9.32 4.50
C ILE A 228 -0.78 -8.15 4.58
N THR A 229 -1.32 -7.87 5.78
CA THR A 229 -2.35 -6.83 5.97
C THR A 229 -1.87 -5.46 5.48
N ARG A 230 -0.63 -5.07 5.82
CA ARG A 230 -0.05 -3.80 5.37
C ARG A 230 0.06 -3.74 3.84
N ARG A 231 0.45 -4.84 3.20
CA ARG A 231 0.58 -4.94 1.73
C ARG A 231 -0.78 -4.79 1.06
N ILE A 232 -1.79 -5.51 1.53
CA ILE A 232 -3.16 -5.44 0.98
C ILE A 232 -3.77 -4.04 1.18
N THR A 233 -3.64 -3.45 2.37
CA THR A 233 -4.16 -2.10 2.63
C THR A 233 -3.46 -1.04 1.81
N ALA A 234 -2.14 -1.14 1.63
CA ALA A 234 -1.38 -0.24 0.76
C ALA A 234 -1.84 -0.33 -0.70
N ALA A 235 -2.01 -1.56 -1.23
CA ALA A 235 -2.51 -1.77 -2.59
C ALA A 235 -3.93 -1.21 -2.80
N GLN A 236 -4.81 -1.38 -1.81
CA GLN A 236 -6.16 -0.79 -1.84
C GLN A 236 -6.12 0.74 -1.84
N THR A 237 -5.27 1.34 -0.99
CA THR A 237 -5.10 2.80 -0.92
C THR A 237 -4.56 3.36 -2.24
N LEU A 238 -3.57 2.70 -2.84
CA LEU A 238 -3.03 3.08 -4.14
C LEU A 238 -4.11 3.02 -5.23
N ARG A 239 -4.91 1.97 -5.26
CA ARG A 239 -6.01 1.82 -6.23
C ARG A 239 -7.03 2.95 -6.12
N LEU A 240 -7.41 3.34 -4.89
CA LEU A 240 -8.30 4.48 -4.66
C LEU A 240 -7.65 5.80 -5.07
N ALA A 241 -6.35 5.97 -4.86
CA ALA A 241 -5.61 7.16 -5.31
C ALA A 241 -5.59 7.27 -6.84
N VAL A 242 -5.33 6.19 -7.57
CA VAL A 242 -5.39 6.15 -9.04
C VAL A 242 -6.77 6.52 -9.55
N GLN A 243 -7.82 5.95 -8.94
CA GLN A 243 -9.20 6.31 -9.30
C GLN A 243 -9.47 7.81 -9.08
N GLY A 244 -9.05 8.38 -7.93
CA GLY A 244 -9.20 9.81 -7.64
C GLY A 244 -8.46 10.70 -8.64
N LEU A 245 -7.25 10.31 -9.07
CA LEU A 245 -6.50 11.02 -10.11
C LEU A 245 -7.21 10.98 -11.46
N SER A 246 -7.79 9.85 -11.85
CA SER A 246 -8.58 9.74 -13.07
C SER A 246 -9.81 10.65 -13.04
N GLU A 247 -10.53 10.70 -11.91
CA GLU A 247 -11.65 11.64 -11.73
C GLU A 247 -11.21 13.10 -11.81
N ASN A 248 -10.06 13.45 -11.22
CA ASN A 248 -9.49 14.80 -11.30
C ASN A 248 -9.12 15.18 -12.72
N ALA A 249 -8.57 14.27 -13.51
CA ALA A 249 -8.27 14.48 -14.92
C ALA A 249 -9.54 14.82 -15.73
N VAL A 250 -10.63 14.08 -15.52
CA VAL A 250 -11.94 14.35 -16.15
C VAL A 250 -12.47 15.73 -15.75
N ARG A 251 -12.44 16.06 -14.45
CA ARG A 251 -12.89 17.37 -13.95
C ARG A 251 -12.06 18.53 -14.48
N ALA A 252 -10.74 18.35 -14.59
CA ALA A 252 -9.85 19.36 -15.17
C ALA A 252 -10.15 19.59 -16.65
N SER A 253 -10.43 18.53 -17.43
CA SER A 253 -10.85 18.62 -18.81
C SER A 253 -12.17 19.39 -18.97
N GLN A 254 -13.18 19.11 -18.14
CA GLN A 254 -14.45 19.83 -18.14
C GLN A 254 -14.30 21.30 -17.76
N ALA A 255 -13.49 21.59 -16.75
CA ALA A 255 -13.22 22.98 -16.33
C ALA A 255 -12.49 23.76 -17.43
N ASN A 256 -11.56 23.12 -18.16
CA ASN A 256 -10.88 23.69 -19.31
C ASN A 256 -11.88 24.07 -20.43
N GLU A 257 -12.80 23.18 -20.75
CA GLU A 257 -13.84 23.45 -21.75
C GLU A 257 -14.74 24.62 -21.36
N LEU A 258 -15.18 24.70 -20.10
CA LEU A 258 -15.96 25.82 -19.55
C LEU A 258 -15.18 27.12 -19.60
N ALA A 259 -13.89 27.12 -19.28
CA ALA A 259 -13.04 28.31 -19.34
C ALA A 259 -12.88 28.80 -20.80
N GLN A 260 -12.70 27.90 -21.75
CA GLN A 260 -12.66 28.25 -23.17
C GLN A 260 -14.00 28.85 -23.67
N GLN A 261 -15.11 28.30 -23.21
CA GLN A 261 -16.43 28.83 -23.50
C GLN A 261 -16.61 30.24 -22.92
N ALA A 262 -16.23 30.47 -21.66
CA ALA A 262 -16.28 31.77 -21.02
C ALA A 262 -15.41 32.79 -21.77
N CYS A 263 -14.21 32.39 -22.22
CA CYS A 263 -13.34 33.23 -23.05
C CYS A 263 -14.05 33.69 -24.34
N ARG A 264 -14.65 32.76 -25.09
CA ARG A 264 -15.39 33.08 -26.33
C ARG A 264 -16.58 34.03 -26.07
N VAL A 265 -17.33 33.79 -25.02
CA VAL A 265 -18.48 34.66 -24.64
C VAL A 265 -18.01 36.06 -24.27
N ALA A 266 -16.91 36.19 -23.53
CA ALA A 266 -16.34 37.48 -23.16
C ALA A 266 -15.74 38.22 -24.37
N GLU A 267 -15.10 37.53 -25.31
CA GLU A 267 -14.63 38.14 -26.57
C GLU A 267 -15.79 38.64 -27.41
N GLN A 268 -16.90 37.93 -27.53
CA GLN A 268 -18.12 38.37 -28.20
C GLN A 268 -18.75 39.57 -27.47
N GLY A 269 -18.77 39.55 -26.13
CA GLY A 269 -19.21 40.67 -25.30
C GLY A 269 -18.38 41.89 -25.52
N GLY A 270 -17.06 41.77 -25.60
CA GLY A 270 -16.12 42.86 -25.92
C GLY A 270 -16.41 43.51 -27.27
N ASN A 271 -16.59 42.68 -28.32
CA ASN A 271 -16.96 43.20 -29.65
C ASN A 271 -18.31 43.93 -29.65
N THR A 272 -19.29 43.46 -28.89
CA THR A 272 -20.58 44.12 -28.72
C THR A 272 -20.42 45.47 -28.04
N VAL A 273 -19.62 45.54 -26.98
CA VAL A 273 -19.28 46.80 -26.27
C VAL A 273 -18.64 47.81 -27.22
N GLU A 274 -17.70 47.41 -28.08
CA GLU A 274 -17.04 48.28 -29.04
C GLU A 274 -18.04 48.87 -30.07
N ASN A 275 -18.98 48.03 -30.55
CA ASN A 275 -20.08 48.49 -31.42
C ASN A 275 -20.99 49.50 -30.73
N VAL A 276 -21.32 49.29 -29.44
CA VAL A 276 -22.13 50.23 -28.65
C VAL A 276 -21.39 51.56 -28.48
N ILE A 277 -20.09 51.56 -28.16
CA ILE A 277 -19.28 52.80 -28.07
C ILE A 277 -19.29 53.55 -29.40
N THR A 278 -19.11 52.86 -30.51
CA THR A 278 -19.16 53.46 -31.85
C THR A 278 -20.54 54.15 -32.14
N THR A 279 -21.62 53.47 -31.75
CA THR A 279 -22.97 53.94 -31.86
C THR A 279 -23.18 55.17 -30.98
N MET A 280 -22.76 55.19 -29.74
CA MET A 280 -22.82 56.34 -28.82
C MET A 280 -22.08 57.55 -29.36
N ASN A 281 -20.89 57.36 -29.93
CA ASN A 281 -20.13 58.42 -30.59
C ASN A 281 -20.89 59.01 -31.77
N THR A 282 -21.56 58.15 -32.58
CA THR A 282 -22.38 58.60 -33.71
C THR A 282 -23.60 59.43 -33.24
N ILE A 283 -24.27 58.95 -32.16
CA ILE A 283 -25.42 59.69 -31.59
C ILE A 283 -24.95 61.05 -31.01
N THR A 284 -23.78 61.07 -30.34
CA THR A 284 -23.20 62.32 -29.81
C THR A 284 -22.92 63.32 -30.96
N ALA A 285 -22.33 62.89 -32.08
CA ALA A 285 -22.05 63.68 -33.22
C ALA A 285 -23.34 64.23 -33.87
N SER A 286 -24.38 63.41 -33.98
CA SER A 286 -25.70 63.77 -34.47
C SER A 286 -26.38 64.75 -33.57
N SER A 287 -26.35 64.58 -32.26
CA SER A 287 -26.91 65.54 -31.26
C SER A 287 -26.25 66.87 -31.31
N ARG A 288 -24.91 66.93 -31.53
CA ARG A 288 -24.21 68.25 -31.74
C ARG A 288 -24.70 68.94 -32.96
N LYS A 289 -24.87 68.21 -34.11
CA LYS A 289 -25.47 68.86 -35.33
C LYS A 289 -26.87 69.32 -35.08
N ILE A 290 -27.71 68.65 -34.33
CA ILE A 290 -29.06 69.14 -33.95
C ILE A 290 -28.95 70.41 -33.12
N SER A 291 -28.04 70.45 -32.15
CA SER A 291 -27.79 71.63 -31.30
C SER A 291 -27.40 72.86 -32.16
N ASP A 292 -26.56 72.66 -33.18
CA ASP A 292 -26.18 73.72 -34.13
C ASP A 292 -27.38 74.22 -34.94
N ILE A 293 -28.23 73.33 -35.44
CA ILE A 293 -29.46 73.63 -36.16
C ILE A 293 -30.42 74.44 -35.25
N ILE A 294 -30.61 74.03 -34.02
CA ILE A 294 -31.45 74.75 -33.05
C ILE A 294 -30.87 76.17 -32.78
N GLY A 295 -29.51 76.29 -32.73
CA GLY A 295 -28.87 77.63 -32.65
C GLY A 295 -29.18 78.52 -33.85
N VAL A 296 -29.30 77.94 -35.05
CA VAL A 296 -29.74 78.66 -36.25
C VAL A 296 -31.22 79.06 -36.12
N MET A 297 -32.10 78.13 -35.67
CA MET A 297 -33.53 78.43 -35.46
C MET A 297 -33.74 79.53 -34.44
N ASP A 298 -33.02 79.59 -33.34
CA ASP A 298 -33.09 80.67 -32.35
C ASP A 298 -32.68 82.01 -32.97
N ARG A 299 -31.65 82.05 -33.80
CA ARG A 299 -31.26 83.24 -34.53
C ARG A 299 -32.38 83.73 -35.53
N ILE A 300 -32.96 82.77 -36.28
CA ILE A 300 -34.06 83.08 -37.20
C ILE A 300 -35.26 83.63 -36.42
N ALA A 301 -35.67 83.05 -35.33
CA ALA A 301 -36.71 83.48 -34.45
C ALA A 301 -36.44 84.89 -33.94
N PHE A 302 -35.20 85.17 -33.49
CA PHE A 302 -34.80 86.54 -33.07
C PHE A 302 -34.89 87.53 -34.21
N GLN A 303 -34.38 87.18 -35.42
CA GLN A 303 -34.47 88.09 -36.59
C GLN A 303 -35.94 88.36 -36.99
N THR A 304 -36.78 87.30 -36.95
CA THR A 304 -38.22 87.45 -37.26
C THR A 304 -38.92 88.30 -36.21
N ASN A 305 -38.57 88.18 -34.94
CA ASN A 305 -39.09 89.04 -33.88
C ASN A 305 -38.72 90.50 -34.09
N ILE A 306 -37.47 90.83 -34.55
CA ILE A 306 -37.02 92.16 -34.87
C ILE A 306 -37.76 92.68 -36.13
N LEU A 307 -37.91 91.85 -37.16
CA LEU A 307 -38.68 92.23 -38.38
C LEU A 307 -40.14 92.54 -38.05
N ALA A 308 -40.77 91.69 -37.22
CA ALA A 308 -42.16 91.92 -36.77
C ALA A 308 -42.30 93.22 -35.94
N LEU A 309 -41.28 93.49 -35.06
CA LEU A 309 -41.26 94.77 -34.31
C LEU A 309 -41.14 95.94 -35.25
N ASN A 310 -40.25 95.91 -36.25
CA ASN A 310 -40.14 97.01 -37.23
C ASN A 310 -41.43 97.20 -38.05
N ALA A 311 -42.07 96.07 -38.46
CA ALA A 311 -43.36 96.13 -39.15
C ALA A 311 -44.48 96.74 -38.28
N ALA A 312 -44.52 96.40 -36.99
CA ALA A 312 -45.47 96.94 -36.01
C ALA A 312 -45.28 98.47 -35.84
N VAL A 313 -44.00 98.89 -35.78
CA VAL A 313 -43.66 100.33 -35.68
C VAL A 313 -44.13 101.08 -36.97
N GLU A 314 -43.85 100.51 -38.14
CA GLU A 314 -44.27 101.16 -39.40
C GLU A 314 -45.80 101.16 -39.58
N ALA A 315 -46.47 100.10 -39.16
CA ALA A 315 -47.92 99.96 -39.12
C ALA A 315 -48.55 101.09 -38.19
N ALA A 316 -47.91 101.32 -37.04
CA ALA A 316 -48.31 102.40 -36.15
C ALA A 316 -48.11 103.80 -36.82
N ARG A 317 -47.04 103.93 -37.60
CA ARG A 317 -46.72 105.15 -38.33
C ARG A 317 -47.70 105.47 -39.44
N ALA A 318 -48.27 104.40 -40.06
CA ALA A 318 -49.29 104.52 -41.11
C ALA A 318 -50.69 104.89 -40.57
N GLY A 319 -50.89 105.04 -39.26
CA GLY A 319 -52.11 105.49 -38.60
C GLY A 319 -53.32 104.58 -38.89
N THR A 320 -54.43 105.10 -39.32
CA THR A 320 -55.67 104.31 -39.59
C THR A 320 -55.52 103.30 -40.72
N HIS A 321 -54.61 103.49 -41.68
CA HIS A 321 -54.34 102.59 -42.80
C HIS A 321 -53.47 101.43 -42.43
N GLY A 322 -52.77 101.47 -41.28
CA GLY A 322 -51.87 100.41 -40.83
C GLY A 322 -52.49 99.39 -39.87
N LYS A 323 -53.78 99.58 -39.45
CA LYS A 323 -54.40 98.70 -38.43
C LYS A 323 -54.38 97.24 -38.74
N GLY A 324 -54.62 96.80 -39.96
CA GLY A 324 -54.54 95.34 -40.35
C GLY A 324 -53.11 94.81 -40.31
N PHE A 325 -52.13 95.59 -40.75
CA PHE A 325 -50.70 95.19 -40.68
C PHE A 325 -50.18 95.15 -39.26
N ALA A 326 -50.67 96.00 -38.36
CA ALA A 326 -50.30 95.97 -36.95
C ALA A 326 -50.70 94.64 -36.27
N VAL A 327 -51.91 94.13 -36.59
CA VAL A 327 -52.37 92.83 -36.05
C VAL A 327 -51.51 91.66 -36.55
N VAL A 328 -51.16 91.63 -37.84
CA VAL A 328 -50.27 90.59 -38.42
C VAL A 328 -48.87 90.68 -37.83
N ALA A 329 -48.36 91.92 -37.69
CA ALA A 329 -47.04 92.11 -37.07
C ALA A 329 -47.00 91.62 -35.60
N ALA A 330 -48.06 91.89 -34.84
CA ALA A 330 -48.18 91.40 -33.47
C ALA A 330 -48.22 89.83 -33.42
N GLU A 331 -48.98 89.20 -34.32
CA GLU A 331 -49.09 87.78 -34.42
C GLU A 331 -47.77 87.12 -34.85
N VAL A 332 -47.07 87.70 -35.86
CA VAL A 332 -45.73 87.26 -36.28
C VAL A 332 -44.70 87.36 -35.14
N ARG A 333 -44.80 88.47 -34.37
CA ARG A 333 -43.94 88.66 -33.21
C ARG A 333 -44.19 87.60 -32.12
N SER A 334 -45.45 87.31 -31.80
CA SER A 334 -45.84 86.29 -30.87
C SER A 334 -45.35 84.92 -31.30
N LEU A 335 -45.48 84.52 -32.57
CA LEU A 335 -45.01 83.32 -33.17
C LEU A 335 -43.47 83.24 -33.10
N ALA A 336 -42.78 84.33 -33.37
CA ALA A 336 -41.31 84.37 -33.25
C ALA A 336 -40.84 84.18 -31.81
N GLN A 337 -41.49 84.77 -30.83
CA GLN A 337 -41.20 84.58 -29.42
C GLN A 337 -41.45 83.13 -28.98
N SER A 338 -42.57 82.57 -29.40
CA SER A 338 -42.88 81.15 -29.12
C SER A 338 -41.85 80.22 -29.76
N SER A 339 -41.41 80.44 -31.01
CA SER A 339 -40.37 79.71 -31.70
C SER A 339 -39.01 79.81 -30.97
N ALA A 340 -38.63 80.97 -30.49
CA ALA A 340 -37.41 81.17 -29.69
C ALA A 340 -37.45 80.36 -28.36
N SER A 341 -38.61 80.37 -27.67
CA SER A 341 -38.82 79.62 -26.44
C SER A 341 -38.69 78.07 -26.69
N ALA A 342 -39.38 77.63 -27.72
CA ALA A 342 -39.28 76.19 -28.12
C ALA A 342 -37.86 75.79 -28.50
N ALA A 343 -37.15 76.68 -29.24
CA ALA A 343 -35.73 76.42 -29.57
C ALA A 343 -34.85 76.28 -28.33
N LYS A 344 -35.03 77.13 -27.31
CA LYS A 344 -34.28 77.02 -26.04
C LYS A 344 -34.59 75.74 -25.28
N GLU A 345 -35.86 75.32 -25.26
CA GLU A 345 -36.29 74.12 -24.60
C GLU A 345 -35.69 72.88 -25.31
N ILE A 346 -35.74 72.78 -26.62
CA ILE A 346 -35.12 71.73 -27.41
C ILE A 346 -33.61 71.66 -27.19
N LYS A 347 -32.95 72.86 -27.17
CA LYS A 347 -31.51 72.92 -26.88
C LYS A 347 -31.18 72.39 -25.52
N HIS A 348 -31.97 72.66 -24.50
CA HIS A 348 -31.80 72.07 -23.17
C HIS A 348 -31.94 70.54 -23.16
N LEU A 349 -32.98 70.03 -23.81
CA LEU A 349 -33.20 68.58 -23.94
C LEU A 349 -32.04 67.88 -24.67
N ILE A 350 -31.53 68.50 -25.74
CA ILE A 350 -30.37 67.94 -26.49
C ILE A 350 -29.10 67.89 -25.61
N ASN A 351 -28.83 68.99 -24.89
CA ASN A 351 -27.66 69.05 -24.00
C ASN A 351 -27.76 67.97 -22.88
N THR A 352 -28.93 67.84 -22.27
CA THR A 352 -29.20 66.82 -21.27
C THR A 352 -29.00 65.37 -21.87
N SER A 353 -29.48 65.18 -23.11
CA SER A 353 -29.30 63.91 -23.84
C SER A 353 -27.82 63.62 -24.10
N VAL A 354 -27.04 64.59 -24.52
CA VAL A 354 -25.57 64.43 -24.72
C VAL A 354 -24.84 64.05 -23.44
N GLU A 355 -25.22 64.70 -22.30
CA GLU A 355 -24.67 64.32 -21.00
C GLU A 355 -25.00 62.84 -20.60
N GLN A 356 -26.26 62.46 -20.81
CA GLN A 356 -26.70 61.06 -20.51
C GLN A 356 -25.97 60.05 -21.40
N ILE A 357 -25.76 60.31 -22.68
CA ILE A 357 -25.02 59.55 -23.63
C ILE A 357 -23.54 59.38 -23.16
N GLY A 358 -22.95 60.56 -22.74
CA GLY A 358 -21.56 60.50 -22.20
C GLY A 358 -21.40 59.61 -20.99
N ARG A 359 -22.31 59.69 -20.03
CA ARG A 359 -22.32 58.80 -18.86
C ARG A 359 -22.58 57.36 -19.26
N GLY A 360 -23.43 57.07 -20.21
CA GLY A 360 -23.65 55.74 -20.77
C GLY A 360 -22.42 55.22 -21.45
N ALA A 361 -21.70 56.04 -22.20
CA ALA A 361 -20.43 55.61 -22.84
C ALA A 361 -19.34 55.22 -21.81
N GLU A 362 -19.23 55.95 -20.68
CA GLU A 362 -18.29 55.57 -19.60
C GLU A 362 -18.63 54.23 -18.96
N LEU A 363 -19.92 53.96 -18.69
CA LEU A 363 -20.38 52.68 -18.16
C LEU A 363 -20.09 51.52 -19.12
N VAL A 364 -20.33 51.75 -20.41
CA VAL A 364 -20.05 50.74 -21.45
C VAL A 364 -18.54 50.51 -21.60
N GLN A 365 -17.72 51.55 -21.49
CA GLN A 365 -16.26 51.43 -21.50
C GLN A 365 -15.77 50.57 -20.31
N SER A 366 -16.34 50.78 -19.11
CA SER A 366 -16.04 49.97 -17.93
C SER A 366 -16.45 48.51 -18.12
N ALA A 367 -17.60 48.27 -18.74
CA ALA A 367 -18.02 46.89 -19.10
C ALA A 367 -17.04 46.23 -20.07
N GLY A 368 -16.49 46.99 -21.03
CA GLY A 368 -15.45 46.48 -21.96
C GLY A 368 -14.17 46.07 -21.24
N SER A 369 -13.72 46.85 -20.27
CA SER A 369 -12.58 46.47 -19.41
C SER A 369 -12.86 45.17 -18.67
N THR A 370 -14.05 45.02 -18.08
CA THR A 370 -14.46 43.80 -17.38
C THR A 370 -14.43 42.58 -18.30
N MET A 371 -14.86 42.71 -19.57
CA MET A 371 -14.79 41.62 -20.55
C MET A 371 -13.33 41.22 -20.83
N THR A 372 -12.41 42.16 -20.91
CA THR A 372 -10.97 41.90 -21.06
C THR A 372 -10.40 41.14 -19.86
N ASP A 373 -10.79 41.50 -18.64
CA ASP A 373 -10.38 40.84 -17.42
C ASP A 373 -10.90 39.38 -17.34
N ILE A 374 -12.15 39.16 -17.83
CA ILE A 374 -12.74 37.84 -17.92
C ILE A 374 -11.94 36.96 -18.91
N VAL A 375 -11.56 37.48 -20.08
CA VAL A 375 -10.73 36.78 -21.07
C VAL A 375 -9.40 36.38 -20.46
N ALA A 376 -8.70 37.29 -19.78
CA ALA A 376 -7.43 37.04 -19.14
C ALA A 376 -7.55 35.97 -18.04
N SER A 377 -8.57 36.05 -17.20
CA SER A 377 -8.86 35.11 -16.13
C SER A 377 -9.19 33.71 -16.69
N SER A 378 -10.00 33.62 -17.73
CA SER A 378 -10.37 32.37 -18.38
C SER A 378 -9.16 31.67 -19.02
N ARG A 379 -8.27 32.41 -19.66
CA ARG A 379 -7.01 31.88 -20.20
C ARG A 379 -6.12 31.29 -19.09
N ARG A 380 -6.01 31.99 -17.96
CA ARG A 380 -5.26 31.52 -16.81
C ARG A 380 -5.85 30.22 -16.20
N VAL A 381 -7.18 30.12 -16.14
CA VAL A 381 -7.85 28.86 -15.72
C VAL A 381 -7.52 27.70 -16.69
N THR A 382 -7.54 27.99 -18.00
CA THR A 382 -7.17 27.01 -19.03
C THR A 382 -5.74 26.47 -18.83
N GLU A 383 -4.78 27.35 -18.57
CA GLU A 383 -3.38 26.98 -18.30
C GLU A 383 -3.26 26.09 -17.03
N ILE A 384 -3.91 26.49 -15.94
CA ILE A 384 -3.92 25.72 -14.69
C ILE A 384 -4.56 24.36 -14.90
N MET A 385 -5.71 24.28 -15.56
CA MET A 385 -6.40 23.00 -15.79
C MET A 385 -5.62 22.07 -16.69
N SER A 386 -4.90 22.60 -17.68
CA SER A 386 -4.00 21.81 -18.52
C SER A 386 -2.83 21.21 -17.71
N ALA A 387 -2.24 21.98 -16.80
CA ALA A 387 -1.19 21.49 -15.89
C ALA A 387 -1.73 20.42 -14.93
N VAL A 388 -2.91 20.63 -14.34
CA VAL A 388 -3.56 19.64 -13.44
C VAL A 388 -3.86 18.33 -14.18
N LEU A 389 -4.33 18.42 -15.43
CA LEU A 389 -4.59 17.25 -16.27
C LEU A 389 -3.31 16.45 -16.50
N GLN A 390 -2.24 17.12 -16.93
CA GLN A 390 -0.96 16.48 -17.19
C GLN A 390 -0.39 15.84 -15.91
N GLU A 391 -0.38 16.56 -14.80
CA GLU A 391 0.11 16.06 -13.52
C GLU A 391 -0.69 14.84 -13.03
N SER A 392 -2.02 14.87 -13.17
CA SER A 392 -2.88 13.75 -12.79
C SER A 392 -2.59 12.50 -13.62
N LEU A 393 -2.34 12.63 -14.92
CA LEU A 393 -1.98 11.52 -15.80
C LEU A 393 -0.59 10.94 -15.46
N GLU A 394 0.39 11.80 -15.21
CA GLU A 394 1.74 11.37 -14.83
C GLU A 394 1.76 10.65 -13.48
N GLN A 395 1.02 11.19 -12.49
CA GLN A 395 0.89 10.55 -11.18
C GLN A 395 0.17 9.19 -11.27
N SER A 396 -0.90 9.11 -12.08
CA SER A 396 -1.62 7.85 -12.32
C SER A 396 -0.70 6.77 -12.88
N ALA A 397 0.09 7.10 -13.91
CA ALA A 397 1.02 6.16 -14.53
C ALA A 397 2.12 5.68 -13.55
N LYS A 398 2.64 6.57 -12.68
CA LYS A 398 3.61 6.20 -11.66
C LYS A 398 3.00 5.25 -10.61
N LEU A 399 1.76 5.51 -10.16
CA LEU A 399 1.08 4.66 -9.18
C LEU A 399 0.66 3.30 -9.76
N GLU A 400 0.31 3.23 -11.05
CA GLU A 400 0.05 1.97 -11.73
C GLU A 400 1.30 1.08 -11.77
N GLY A 401 2.48 1.64 -12.08
CA GLY A 401 3.75 0.92 -12.00
C GLY A 401 4.03 0.34 -10.61
N VAL A 402 3.81 1.12 -9.54
CA VAL A 402 3.97 0.65 -8.16
C VAL A 402 2.96 -0.48 -7.84
N THR A 403 1.75 -0.41 -8.37
CA THR A 403 0.73 -1.43 -8.15
C THR A 403 1.08 -2.75 -8.87
N GLU A 404 1.66 -2.67 -10.06
CA GLU A 404 2.18 -3.83 -10.81
C GLU A 404 3.38 -4.48 -10.09
N ASP A 405 4.32 -3.68 -9.57
CA ASP A 405 5.46 -4.18 -8.79
C ASP A 405 5.01 -4.89 -7.51
N LEU A 406 4.01 -4.35 -6.80
CA LEU A 406 3.40 -5.01 -5.64
C LEU A 406 2.68 -6.31 -6.00
N GLY A 407 2.12 -6.39 -7.20
CA GLY A 407 1.47 -7.59 -7.75
C GLY A 407 2.47 -8.65 -8.22
N SER A 408 3.54 -8.26 -8.88
CA SER A 408 4.57 -9.16 -9.40
C SER A 408 5.43 -9.77 -8.30
N ALA A 409 5.70 -9.04 -7.22
CA ALA A 409 6.33 -9.58 -6.00
C ALA A 409 5.50 -10.73 -5.38
N ASN A 410 4.18 -10.72 -5.56
CA ASN A 410 3.27 -11.78 -5.15
C ASN A 410 3.44 -13.06 -5.99
N ASN A 411 3.58 -12.93 -7.31
CA ASN A 411 3.75 -14.06 -8.22
C ASN A 411 5.14 -14.72 -8.09
N GLY A 412 6.19 -13.95 -7.82
CA GLY A 412 7.54 -14.47 -7.57
C GLY A 412 7.62 -15.30 -6.29
N GLN A 413 6.92 -14.91 -5.25
CA GLN A 413 6.88 -15.63 -3.97
C GLN A 413 6.04 -16.93 -4.07
N GLN A 414 4.97 -16.94 -4.87
CA GLN A 414 4.22 -18.16 -5.18
C GLN A 414 5.03 -19.16 -6.04
N ALA A 415 5.84 -18.66 -6.98
CA ALA A 415 6.74 -19.49 -7.78
C ALA A 415 7.86 -20.13 -6.92
N ALA A 416 8.42 -19.40 -5.96
CA ALA A 416 9.43 -19.91 -5.04
C ALA A 416 8.86 -20.97 -4.10
N THR A 417 7.62 -20.81 -3.63
CA THR A 417 6.93 -21.81 -2.79
C THR A 417 6.59 -23.07 -3.60
N GLY A 418 6.26 -22.91 -4.89
CA GLY A 418 6.03 -24.04 -5.82
C GLY A 418 7.31 -24.81 -6.16
N LEU A 419 8.46 -24.15 -6.24
CA LEU A 419 9.76 -24.77 -6.48
C LEU A 419 10.24 -25.60 -5.28
N LEU A 420 9.99 -25.17 -4.05
CA LEU A 420 10.28 -25.96 -2.84
C LEU A 420 9.42 -27.24 -2.79
N ALA A 421 8.17 -27.18 -3.21
CA ALA A 421 7.29 -28.36 -3.32
C ALA A 421 7.70 -29.35 -4.46
N LEU A 422 8.47 -28.89 -5.44
CA LEU A 422 9.01 -29.74 -6.53
C LEU A 422 10.33 -30.41 -6.15
N CYS A 423 11.13 -29.81 -5.26
CA CYS A 423 12.36 -30.45 -4.74
C CYS A 423 12.09 -31.66 -3.84
N ASP A 424 10.92 -31.70 -3.17
CA ASP A 424 10.51 -32.86 -2.35
C ASP A 424 10.00 -34.06 -3.17
N ARG A 425 9.93 -33.95 -4.50
CA ARG A 425 9.52 -35.02 -5.42
C ARG A 425 10.67 -35.67 -6.22
N ALA A 426 11.90 -35.56 -5.76
CA ALA A 426 12.97 -36.33 -6.36
C ALA A 426 12.83 -37.81 -5.92
N PRO A 427 12.58 -38.77 -6.83
CA PRO A 427 12.42 -40.19 -6.45
C PRO A 427 13.75 -40.76 -6.05
N ALA A 428 13.77 -41.36 -4.85
CA ALA A 428 14.77 -42.30 -4.46
C ALA A 428 14.62 -43.59 -5.32
N HIS A 429 15.18 -43.55 -6.54
CA HIS A 429 15.33 -44.72 -7.39
C HIS A 429 16.63 -44.62 -8.17
N ALA A 430 17.64 -45.35 -7.68
CA ALA A 430 18.59 -46.10 -8.50
C ALA A 430 19.67 -46.77 -7.61
N ALA A 431 19.30 -47.80 -6.92
CA ALA A 431 20.30 -48.81 -6.49
C ALA A 431 19.65 -50.17 -6.52
N SER A 432 19.54 -50.75 -7.70
CA SER A 432 19.36 -52.19 -7.84
C SER A 432 19.91 -52.65 -9.19
N GLY A 433 20.99 -53.38 -9.13
CA GLY A 433 21.12 -54.58 -9.92
C GLY A 433 21.66 -54.44 -11.33
N GLY A 434 22.81 -54.89 -11.53
CA GLY A 434 23.41 -55.18 -12.82
C GLY A 434 24.66 -56.03 -12.64
N GLY A 435 24.48 -57.23 -12.13
CA GLY A 435 25.49 -58.26 -12.31
C GLY A 435 25.23 -59.02 -13.61
N LEU A 436 26.26 -59.59 -14.13
CA LEU A 436 26.36 -60.67 -15.11
C LEU A 436 26.87 -60.27 -16.50
N SER A 437 27.94 -60.77 -16.70
CA SER A 437 28.72 -61.67 -17.58
C SER A 437 29.90 -61.02 -18.18
#